data_44f9debc651c0651f2a5da41d4843684
#
_entry.id   44f9debc651c0651f2a5da41d4843684
#
_cell.length_a   1.000
_cell.length_b   1.000
_cell.length_c   1.000
_cell.angle_alpha   90.00
_cell.angle_beta   90.00
_cell.angle_gamma   90.00
#
_symmetry.space_group_name_H-M   'P 1'
#
loop_
_entity.id
_entity.type
_entity.pdbx_description
1 polymer ?
#
loop_
_entity_poly.entity_id
_entity_poly.type
_entity_poly.pdbx_seq_one_letter_code
_entity_poly.pdbx_strand_id
1 'polypeptide(L)'
;MLMSAADYRESLRRYRPRVFLDGRAVESVADEPLLAPGINAVGVTYDFARRPEHATLMTARQGTSGKTVNRMLHIDETSTDLLYKLEAVRLVCQESGCAQRYLSHDALNALFQATKRADDAHGTEYHDRFLAYLHDVQDRDLTLGVAMTDAKGDRSQRPGAQANPDVYVHITERRADGIVIRGTKAIVTGAPYMHEFLVMPCRTMTAEDAAFAVCCAVPVDAEGVTIVTRRAGRPGEAAAKFSAKYGQATGVVMFDDVFVPWDRVFLAGEHEEGGVLTTSYATHHRHSCIGARAGFGDLLIGAGVLMIESNGLDPDRHGHIRDAMVDLIKIVEGFYACGVAASVYGMKDPAGSIMPDTVFANVGKLLLATQIYDMHKLAHYVSGGLIVALPGPDEDHNPMTEASLAAVLAGRADIPADKRLEVARFMEDLTASGQAGWYSLISLHGGGSPEAMKREIWRNYPLTDRRQLVERLLDRGVLADESGERVSSQPGRCCVTGCQVPEPAGSA
;
A
#
# COMPACT_ATOMS: atom_id res chain seq x y z
N MET A 1 0.64 22.43 8.78
CA MET A 1 -0.42 22.96 7.84
C MET A 1 -0.55 21.96 6.72
N LEU A 2 -1.79 21.56 6.31
CA LEU A 2 -1.98 20.60 5.22
C LEU A 2 -1.51 21.20 3.88
N MET A 3 -0.58 20.52 3.20
CA MET A 3 -0.11 20.87 1.87
C MET A 3 -1.18 20.60 0.80
N SER A 4 -1.11 21.29 -0.32
CA SER A 4 -1.73 20.90 -1.60
C SER A 4 -0.78 20.04 -2.43
N ALA A 5 -1.25 19.45 -3.53
CA ALA A 5 -0.39 18.76 -4.49
C ALA A 5 0.67 19.70 -5.08
N ALA A 6 0.34 20.97 -5.27
CA ALA A 6 1.29 22.00 -5.72
C ALA A 6 2.37 22.27 -4.66
N ASP A 7 1.97 22.43 -3.38
CA ASP A 7 2.92 22.61 -2.27
C ASP A 7 3.82 21.37 -2.10
N TYR A 8 3.26 20.16 -2.25
CA TYR A 8 4.03 18.92 -2.23
C TYR A 8 5.08 18.91 -3.36
N ARG A 9 4.68 19.19 -4.60
CA ARG A 9 5.63 19.28 -5.73
C ARG A 9 6.70 20.34 -5.49
N GLU A 10 6.35 21.51 -4.96
CA GLU A 10 7.30 22.57 -4.61
C GLU A 10 8.25 22.15 -3.48
N SER A 11 7.74 21.38 -2.50
CA SER A 11 8.58 20.87 -1.42
C SER A 11 9.66 19.91 -1.93
N LEU A 12 9.35 19.08 -2.94
CA LEU A 12 10.35 18.19 -3.57
C LEU A 12 11.51 18.94 -4.22
N ARG A 13 11.32 20.18 -4.70
CA ARG A 13 12.41 21.01 -5.26
C ARG A 13 13.46 21.43 -4.25
N ARG A 14 13.17 21.33 -2.94
CA ARG A 14 14.10 21.65 -1.86
C ARG A 14 15.13 20.54 -1.63
N TYR A 15 14.82 19.31 -2.08
CA TYR A 15 15.71 18.15 -1.96
C TYR A 15 16.54 17.99 -3.22
N ARG A 16 17.72 17.39 -3.07
CA ARG A 16 18.66 17.10 -4.16
C ARG A 16 19.08 15.63 -4.16
N PRO A 17 18.12 14.68 -4.24
CA PRO A 17 18.45 13.26 -4.20
C PRO A 17 19.27 12.86 -5.44
N ARG A 18 20.22 11.97 -5.24
CA ARG A 18 20.98 11.37 -6.32
C ARG A 18 20.15 10.26 -7.00
N VAL A 19 19.44 10.61 -8.07
CA VAL A 19 18.51 9.72 -8.77
C VAL A 19 19.02 9.41 -10.17
N PHE A 20 18.95 8.11 -10.55
CA PHE A 20 19.21 7.63 -11.90
C PHE A 20 17.96 7.00 -12.49
N LEU A 21 17.63 7.39 -13.73
CA LEU A 21 16.46 6.92 -14.48
C LEU A 21 16.86 6.73 -15.95
N ASP A 22 16.61 5.56 -16.52
CA ASP A 22 16.94 5.23 -17.92
C ASP A 22 18.40 5.54 -18.29
N GLY A 23 19.35 5.28 -17.38
CA GLY A 23 20.79 5.46 -17.60
C GLY A 23 21.30 6.89 -17.46
N ARG A 24 20.47 7.86 -17.06
CA ARG A 24 20.84 9.27 -16.84
C ARG A 24 20.53 9.73 -15.42
N ALA A 25 21.28 10.70 -14.95
CA ALA A 25 20.96 11.40 -13.71
C ALA A 25 19.72 12.29 -13.90
N VAL A 26 18.92 12.40 -12.85
CA VAL A 26 17.75 13.29 -12.78
C VAL A 26 18.16 14.56 -12.04
N GLU A 27 18.04 15.73 -12.68
CA GLU A 27 18.43 17.00 -12.10
C GLU A 27 17.45 17.52 -11.06
N SER A 28 16.15 17.42 -11.36
CA SER A 28 15.04 17.80 -10.47
C SER A 28 13.95 16.75 -10.54
N VAL A 29 13.72 16.06 -9.44
CA VAL A 29 12.65 15.05 -9.36
C VAL A 29 11.28 15.67 -9.61
N ALA A 30 11.03 16.85 -9.05
CA ALA A 30 9.75 17.55 -9.19
C ALA A 30 9.43 17.91 -10.66
N ASP A 31 10.45 18.10 -11.49
CA ASP A 31 10.32 18.59 -12.87
C ASP A 31 10.62 17.50 -13.92
N GLU A 32 10.96 16.27 -13.48
CA GLU A 32 11.20 15.13 -14.37
C GLU A 32 9.88 14.59 -14.94
N PRO A 33 9.65 14.72 -16.26
CA PRO A 33 8.37 14.28 -16.86
C PRO A 33 8.10 12.79 -16.68
N LEU A 34 9.14 11.95 -16.64
CA LEU A 34 9.00 10.49 -16.48
C LEU A 34 8.60 10.08 -15.06
N LEU A 35 8.67 10.99 -14.10
CA LEU A 35 8.24 10.79 -12.70
C LEU A 35 6.93 11.52 -12.37
N ALA A 36 6.50 12.45 -13.23
CA ALA A 36 5.29 13.26 -13.01
C ALA A 36 4.03 12.43 -12.69
N PRO A 37 3.73 11.30 -13.36
CA PRO A 37 2.55 10.50 -13.00
C PRO A 37 2.57 9.96 -11.57
N GLY A 38 3.74 9.64 -11.02
CA GLY A 38 3.88 9.20 -9.63
C GLY A 38 3.68 10.33 -8.64
N ILE A 39 4.24 11.50 -8.94
CA ILE A 39 4.06 12.73 -8.15
C ILE A 39 2.58 13.13 -8.14
N ASN A 40 1.91 13.06 -9.28
CA ASN A 40 0.47 13.35 -9.38
C ASN A 40 -0.36 12.38 -8.53
N ALA A 41 -0.04 11.07 -8.57
CA ALA A 41 -0.76 10.07 -7.77
C ALA A 41 -0.62 10.30 -6.26
N VAL A 42 0.56 10.66 -5.78
CA VAL A 42 0.77 11.09 -4.38
C VAL A 42 0.02 12.39 -4.10
N GLY A 43 0.05 13.35 -5.03
CA GLY A 43 -0.61 14.66 -4.93
C GLY A 43 -2.11 14.56 -4.62
N VAL A 44 -2.80 13.50 -5.11
CA VAL A 44 -4.23 13.26 -4.79
C VAL A 44 -4.47 13.22 -3.27
N THR A 45 -3.57 12.62 -2.50
CA THR A 45 -3.71 12.51 -1.04
C THR A 45 -3.61 13.85 -0.31
N TYR A 46 -2.93 14.81 -0.91
CA TYR A 46 -2.82 16.16 -0.39
C TYR A 46 -4.05 17.01 -0.74
N ASP A 47 -4.44 17.01 -2.02
CA ASP A 47 -5.57 17.81 -2.48
C ASP A 47 -6.90 17.32 -1.85
N PHE A 48 -7.10 16.00 -1.72
CA PHE A 48 -8.33 15.46 -1.11
C PHE A 48 -8.43 15.80 0.38
N ALA A 49 -7.31 15.91 1.10
CA ALA A 49 -7.30 16.33 2.50
C ALA A 49 -7.74 17.80 2.70
N ARG A 50 -7.73 18.61 1.62
CA ARG A 50 -8.13 20.00 1.63
C ARG A 50 -9.54 20.23 1.08
N ARG A 51 -10.18 19.21 0.52
CA ARG A 51 -11.56 19.30 0.02
C ARG A 51 -12.54 19.09 1.17
N PRO A 52 -13.49 20.01 1.39
CA PRO A 52 -14.46 19.88 2.48
C PRO A 52 -15.25 18.57 2.45
N GLU A 53 -15.62 18.10 1.25
CA GLU A 53 -16.38 16.86 1.05
C GLU A 53 -15.60 15.60 1.44
N HIS A 54 -14.27 15.66 1.51
CA HIS A 54 -13.41 14.54 1.87
C HIS A 54 -12.75 14.71 3.24
N ALA A 55 -12.94 15.84 3.92
CA ALA A 55 -12.22 16.18 5.15
C ALA A 55 -12.35 15.10 6.24
N THR A 56 -13.55 14.55 6.44
CA THR A 56 -13.81 13.52 7.44
C THR A 56 -12.97 12.26 7.22
N LEU A 57 -12.79 11.86 5.95
CA LEU A 57 -11.97 10.67 5.61
C LEU A 57 -10.49 11.00 5.56
N MET A 58 -10.12 12.16 5.00
CA MET A 58 -8.74 12.47 4.65
C MET A 58 -7.96 13.19 5.74
N THR A 59 -8.64 13.62 6.82
CA THR A 59 -7.98 14.22 8.00
C THR A 59 -8.35 13.50 9.28
N ALA A 60 -7.51 13.64 10.30
CA ALA A 60 -7.77 13.10 11.63
C ALA A 60 -7.18 14.03 12.70
N ARG A 61 -7.73 13.96 13.93
CA ARG A 61 -7.14 14.62 15.09
C ARG A 61 -6.16 13.66 15.75
N GLN A 62 -4.88 13.99 15.72
CA GLN A 62 -3.84 13.18 16.35
C GLN A 62 -3.92 13.27 17.87
N GLY A 63 -4.05 12.13 18.58
CA GLY A 63 -4.19 12.10 20.03
C GLY A 63 -2.96 12.64 20.75
N THR A 64 -1.76 12.28 20.31
CA THR A 64 -0.48 12.68 20.95
C THR A 64 -0.17 14.18 20.86
N SER A 65 -0.69 14.88 19.86
CA SER A 65 -0.42 16.32 19.66
C SER A 65 -1.67 17.20 19.71
N GLY A 66 -2.87 16.61 19.63
CA GLY A 66 -4.14 17.34 19.51
C GLY A 66 -4.31 18.13 18.20
N LYS A 67 -3.41 17.99 17.23
CA LYS A 67 -3.45 18.69 15.95
C LYS A 67 -4.28 17.92 14.92
N THR A 68 -4.88 18.64 13.96
CA THR A 68 -5.44 18.03 12.76
C THR A 68 -4.31 17.75 11.77
N VAL A 69 -4.21 16.50 11.35
CA VAL A 69 -3.18 15.99 10.44
C VAL A 69 -3.82 15.34 9.23
N ASN A 70 -3.05 15.16 8.14
CA ASN A 70 -3.45 14.31 7.03
C ASN A 70 -3.60 12.87 7.54
N ARG A 71 -4.70 12.18 7.19
CA ARG A 71 -4.95 10.81 7.66
C ARG A 71 -3.82 9.85 7.30
N MET A 72 -3.11 10.10 6.20
CA MET A 72 -1.95 9.28 5.80
C MET A 72 -0.75 9.40 6.75
N LEU A 73 -0.83 10.25 7.78
CA LEU A 73 0.19 10.43 8.83
C LEU A 73 -0.37 10.24 10.24
N HIS A 74 -1.64 9.83 10.36
CA HIS A 74 -2.31 9.62 11.64
C HIS A 74 -1.88 8.30 12.30
N ILE A 75 -1.81 8.28 13.62
CA ILE A 75 -1.73 7.04 14.41
C ILE A 75 -3.15 6.63 14.78
N ASP A 76 -3.59 5.49 14.28
CA ASP A 76 -4.95 4.99 14.53
C ASP A 76 -5.11 4.59 16.01
N GLU A 77 -6.17 5.10 16.64
CA GLU A 77 -6.46 4.83 18.05
C GLU A 77 -7.75 4.02 18.22
N THR A 78 -8.63 3.99 17.22
CA THR A 78 -9.96 3.37 17.28
C THR A 78 -10.26 2.53 16.04
N SER A 79 -11.23 1.61 16.16
CA SER A 79 -11.76 0.87 14.99
C SER A 79 -12.33 1.81 13.92
N THR A 80 -12.85 2.97 14.32
CA THR A 80 -13.33 4.01 13.39
C THR A 80 -12.16 4.62 12.60
N ASP A 81 -10.99 4.81 13.21
CA ASP A 81 -9.81 5.30 12.48
C ASP A 81 -9.36 4.30 11.42
N LEU A 82 -9.36 3.00 11.76
CA LEU A 82 -9.05 1.93 10.80
C LEU A 82 -10.06 1.89 9.64
N LEU A 83 -11.36 2.04 9.91
CA LEU A 83 -12.39 2.12 8.87
C LEU A 83 -12.19 3.34 7.99
N TYR A 84 -12.03 4.52 8.57
CA TYR A 84 -11.83 5.76 7.82
C TYR A 84 -10.53 5.72 7.01
N LYS A 85 -9.47 5.09 7.52
CA LYS A 85 -8.26 4.86 6.76
C LYS A 85 -8.50 3.95 5.55
N LEU A 86 -9.22 2.84 5.75
CA LEU A 86 -9.55 1.90 4.67
C LEU A 86 -10.36 2.59 3.56
N GLU A 87 -11.37 3.37 3.92
CA GLU A 87 -12.22 4.16 3.03
C GLU A 87 -11.43 5.27 2.33
N ALA A 88 -10.59 6.01 3.07
CA ALA A 88 -9.74 7.05 2.51
C ALA A 88 -8.78 6.49 1.44
N VAL A 89 -8.20 5.30 1.70
CA VAL A 89 -7.32 4.64 0.74
C VAL A 89 -8.11 4.18 -0.50
N ARG A 90 -9.34 3.63 -0.36
CA ARG A 90 -10.21 3.32 -1.50
C ARG A 90 -10.50 4.57 -2.32
N LEU A 91 -10.93 5.65 -1.67
CA LEU A 91 -11.26 6.94 -2.30
C LEU A 91 -10.12 7.50 -3.15
N VAL A 92 -8.90 7.63 -2.59
CA VAL A 92 -7.76 8.19 -3.34
C VAL A 92 -7.29 7.26 -4.45
N CYS A 93 -7.51 5.95 -4.34
CA CYS A 93 -7.17 4.98 -5.38
C CYS A 93 -8.24 4.88 -6.48
N GLN A 94 -9.48 5.28 -6.24
CA GLN A 94 -10.48 5.52 -7.28
C GLN A 94 -10.04 6.63 -8.25
N GLU A 95 -9.33 7.66 -7.77
CA GLU A 95 -8.76 8.71 -8.65
C GLU A 95 -7.45 8.27 -9.30
N SER A 96 -6.54 7.66 -8.54
CA SER A 96 -5.13 7.49 -8.96
C SER A 96 -4.71 6.04 -9.22
N GLY A 97 -5.60 5.07 -9.07
CA GLY A 97 -5.29 3.63 -9.12
C GLY A 97 -4.42 3.14 -7.97
N CYS A 98 -3.49 3.97 -7.49
CA CYS A 98 -2.66 3.70 -6.31
C CYS A 98 -1.98 4.98 -5.82
N ALA A 99 -2.45 5.56 -4.73
CA ALA A 99 -1.93 6.81 -4.17
C ALA A 99 -0.84 6.60 -3.11
N GLN A 100 -0.17 5.54 -3.09
CA GLN A 100 0.93 4.96 -2.26
C GLN A 100 1.31 5.66 -0.92
N ARG A 101 0.89 6.90 -0.61
CA ARG A 101 1.20 7.59 0.66
C ARG A 101 0.65 6.86 1.89
N TYR A 102 -0.29 5.93 1.72
CA TYR A 102 -0.74 5.04 2.78
C TYR A 102 0.39 4.14 3.34
N LEU A 103 1.51 3.94 2.59
CA LEU A 103 2.68 3.26 3.13
C LEU A 103 3.30 4.04 4.29
N SER A 104 3.31 5.40 4.21
CA SER A 104 3.74 6.25 5.33
C SER A 104 2.89 5.99 6.57
N HIS A 105 1.57 5.94 6.42
CA HIS A 105 0.64 5.62 7.50
C HIS A 105 0.94 4.25 8.13
N ASP A 106 1.09 3.22 7.30
CA ASP A 106 1.32 1.86 7.76
C ASP A 106 2.63 1.75 8.56
N ALA A 107 3.69 2.42 8.09
CA ALA A 107 4.99 2.41 8.75
C ALA A 107 4.99 3.20 10.07
N LEU A 108 4.34 4.37 10.09
CA LEU A 108 4.25 5.18 11.31
C LEU A 108 3.47 4.45 12.41
N ASN A 109 2.37 3.77 12.07
CA ASN A 109 1.60 2.97 13.03
C ASN A 109 2.41 1.77 13.56
N ALA A 110 3.14 1.08 12.69
CA ALA A 110 4.01 -0.02 13.10
C ALA A 110 5.17 0.44 14.01
N LEU A 111 5.78 1.58 13.68
CA LEU A 111 6.85 2.15 14.49
C LEU A 111 6.36 2.63 15.85
N PHE A 112 5.17 3.23 15.93
CA PHE A 112 4.56 3.65 17.19
C PHE A 112 4.44 2.47 18.18
N GLN A 113 4.04 1.30 17.68
CA GLN A 113 3.91 0.07 18.46
C GLN A 113 5.27 -0.53 18.81
N ALA A 114 6.14 -0.68 17.81
CA ALA A 114 7.40 -1.39 17.94
C ALA A 114 8.42 -0.63 18.82
N THR A 115 8.46 0.70 18.74
CA THR A 115 9.39 1.51 19.55
C THR A 115 9.00 1.47 21.04
N LYS A 116 7.70 1.56 21.36
CA LYS A 116 7.23 1.42 22.74
C LYS A 116 7.57 0.04 23.32
N ARG A 117 7.35 -1.01 22.51
CA ARG A 117 7.70 -2.37 22.92
C ARG A 117 9.20 -2.54 23.11
N ALA A 118 10.03 -1.98 22.24
CA ALA A 118 11.49 -2.03 22.36
C ALA A 118 11.97 -1.35 23.64
N ASP A 119 11.42 -0.18 23.97
CA ASP A 119 11.74 0.54 25.22
C ASP A 119 11.36 -0.28 26.46
N ASP A 120 10.16 -0.89 26.45
CA ASP A 120 9.70 -1.73 27.57
C ASP A 120 10.55 -3.00 27.74
N ALA A 121 11.08 -3.57 26.65
CA ALA A 121 11.87 -4.80 26.68
C ALA A 121 13.36 -4.56 26.95
N HIS A 122 13.93 -3.47 26.45
CA HIS A 122 15.36 -3.23 26.43
C HIS A 122 15.81 -1.96 27.19
N GLY A 123 14.87 -1.15 27.69
CA GLY A 123 15.17 0.10 28.40
C GLY A 123 15.79 1.17 27.50
N THR A 124 15.39 1.20 26.23
CA THR A 124 15.80 2.21 25.25
C THR A 124 14.91 3.46 25.33
N GLU A 125 15.18 4.47 24.50
CA GLU A 125 14.40 5.71 24.40
C GLU A 125 13.90 5.93 22.95
N TYR A 126 13.60 4.85 22.24
CA TYR A 126 13.21 4.92 20.84
C TYR A 126 11.83 5.51 20.63
N HIS A 127 10.91 5.29 21.58
CA HIS A 127 9.54 5.80 21.45
C HIS A 127 9.48 7.31 21.56
N ASP A 128 10.21 7.92 22.47
CA ASP A 128 10.28 9.38 22.60
C ASP A 128 10.92 10.02 21.36
N ARG A 129 12.00 9.43 20.83
CA ARG A 129 12.61 9.87 19.56
C ARG A 129 11.63 9.75 18.42
N PHE A 130 10.89 8.63 18.33
CA PHE A 130 9.88 8.43 17.31
C PHE A 130 8.73 9.42 17.42
N LEU A 131 8.24 9.75 18.63
CA LEU A 131 7.19 10.75 18.82
C LEU A 131 7.64 12.14 18.35
N ALA A 132 8.87 12.55 18.67
CA ALA A 132 9.42 13.80 18.17
C ALA A 132 9.49 13.83 16.63
N TYR A 133 9.95 12.74 16.04
CA TYR A 133 9.98 12.56 14.58
C TYR A 133 8.57 12.56 13.95
N LEU A 134 7.62 11.84 14.54
CA LEU A 134 6.22 11.80 14.09
C LEU A 134 5.61 13.20 14.03
N HIS A 135 5.83 14.00 15.09
CA HIS A 135 5.30 15.36 15.14
C HIS A 135 5.93 16.27 14.06
N ASP A 136 7.25 16.17 13.81
CA ASP A 136 7.90 16.90 12.70
C ASP A 136 7.32 16.49 11.34
N VAL A 137 7.16 15.20 11.08
CA VAL A 137 6.56 14.67 9.85
C VAL A 137 5.13 15.18 9.66
N GLN A 138 4.33 15.19 10.71
CA GLN A 138 2.94 15.68 10.69
C GLN A 138 2.86 17.20 10.49
N ASP A 139 3.72 17.98 11.15
CA ASP A 139 3.76 19.45 11.04
C ASP A 139 4.16 19.91 9.65
N ARG A 140 5.08 19.17 9.02
CA ARG A 140 5.58 19.41 7.66
C ARG A 140 4.77 18.70 6.59
N ASP A 141 3.81 17.85 6.96
CA ASP A 141 2.97 17.04 6.06
C ASP A 141 3.79 16.21 5.06
N LEU A 142 4.84 15.53 5.52
CA LEU A 142 5.78 14.82 4.66
C LEU A 142 5.18 13.54 4.04
N THR A 143 5.74 13.11 2.93
CA THR A 143 5.53 11.77 2.35
C THR A 143 6.79 10.94 2.58
N LEU A 144 6.63 9.76 3.18
CA LEU A 144 7.72 8.87 3.55
C LEU A 144 7.78 7.65 2.63
N GLY A 145 8.97 7.32 2.18
CA GLY A 145 9.26 6.08 1.47
C GLY A 145 9.56 4.95 2.45
N VAL A 146 8.89 3.81 2.32
CA VAL A 146 9.17 2.66 3.17
C VAL A 146 10.24 1.79 2.52
N ALA A 147 11.47 1.91 3.02
CA ALA A 147 12.63 1.17 2.58
C ALA A 147 12.80 -0.11 3.42
N MET A 148 11.92 -1.09 3.21
CA MET A 148 11.87 -2.32 4.00
C MET A 148 12.52 -3.51 3.31
N THR A 149 12.14 -3.79 2.05
CA THR A 149 12.60 -4.99 1.34
C THR A 149 14.05 -4.86 0.92
N ASP A 150 14.93 -5.69 1.48
CA ASP A 150 16.35 -5.77 1.10
C ASP A 150 16.54 -6.46 -0.26
N ALA A 151 17.72 -6.30 -0.88
CA ALA A 151 18.09 -6.98 -2.12
C ALA A 151 18.14 -8.52 -1.94
N LYS A 152 18.42 -8.97 -0.72
CA LYS A 152 18.35 -10.35 -0.20
C LYS A 152 19.44 -11.33 -0.66
N GLY A 153 20.17 -11.05 -1.73
CA GLY A 153 21.26 -11.90 -2.18
C GLY A 153 20.89 -13.38 -2.32
N ASP A 154 21.68 -14.25 -1.75
CA ASP A 154 21.38 -15.69 -1.64
C ASP A 154 20.30 -15.91 -0.56
N ARG A 155 19.10 -16.26 -0.99
CA ARG A 155 17.93 -16.41 -0.12
C ARG A 155 17.98 -17.65 0.78
N SER A 156 18.92 -18.58 0.56
CA SER A 156 19.16 -19.70 1.46
C SER A 156 19.97 -19.28 2.70
N GLN A 157 20.63 -18.12 2.63
CA GLN A 157 21.48 -17.59 3.70
C GLN A 157 20.76 -16.54 4.54
N ARG A 158 21.18 -16.41 5.80
CA ARG A 158 20.76 -15.32 6.70
C ARG A 158 21.51 -14.04 6.35
N PRO A 159 21.03 -12.84 6.80
CA PRO A 159 21.74 -11.59 6.56
C PRO A 159 23.22 -11.61 6.95
N GLY A 160 23.53 -12.07 8.15
CA GLY A 160 24.91 -12.15 8.66
C GLY A 160 25.81 -13.19 7.96
N ALA A 161 25.23 -14.11 7.16
CA ALA A 161 25.95 -15.16 6.44
C ALA A 161 26.08 -14.89 4.93
N GLN A 162 25.63 -13.74 4.44
CA GLN A 162 25.76 -13.38 3.04
C GLN A 162 27.24 -13.13 2.65
N ALA A 163 27.63 -13.60 1.48
CA ALA A 163 28.96 -13.32 0.93
C ALA A 163 29.20 -11.83 0.68
N ASN A 164 28.14 -11.10 0.29
CA ASN A 164 28.12 -9.65 0.26
C ASN A 164 27.09 -9.15 1.30
N PRO A 165 27.50 -8.59 2.44
CA PRO A 165 26.58 -8.10 3.47
C PRO A 165 25.71 -6.94 2.99
N ASP A 166 26.14 -6.17 1.99
CA ASP A 166 25.46 -4.98 1.48
C ASP A 166 24.15 -5.30 0.71
N VAL A 167 23.82 -6.57 0.51
CA VAL A 167 22.50 -6.98 0.02
C VAL A 167 21.41 -6.83 1.08
N TYR A 168 21.78 -6.57 2.34
CA TYR A 168 20.93 -6.12 3.43
C TYR A 168 21.46 -4.82 4.01
N VAL A 169 20.56 -3.93 4.44
CA VAL A 169 21.00 -2.73 5.17
C VAL A 169 21.41 -3.13 6.58
N HIS A 170 22.58 -2.64 7.01
CA HIS A 170 23.16 -2.95 8.32
C HIS A 170 23.95 -1.76 8.87
N ILE A 171 24.20 -1.80 10.17
CA ILE A 171 25.03 -0.83 10.88
C ILE A 171 26.51 -1.22 10.68
N THR A 172 27.31 -0.33 10.09
CA THR A 172 28.75 -0.50 9.92
C THR A 172 29.54 0.14 11.05
N GLU A 173 29.02 1.21 11.64
CA GLU A 173 29.70 1.93 12.73
C GLU A 173 28.65 2.50 13.71
N ARG A 174 29.00 2.50 15.01
CA ARG A 174 28.28 3.21 16.06
C ARG A 174 29.16 4.35 16.58
N ARG A 175 28.62 5.57 16.57
CA ARG A 175 29.27 6.79 17.03
C ARG A 175 28.57 7.35 18.25
N ALA A 176 29.21 8.30 18.92
CA ALA A 176 28.60 8.99 20.08
C ALA A 176 27.32 9.75 19.66
N ASP A 177 27.25 10.26 18.45
CA ASP A 177 26.20 11.10 17.90
C ASP A 177 25.24 10.40 16.96
N GLY A 178 25.48 9.10 16.62
CA GLY A 178 24.59 8.35 15.70
C GLY A 178 25.15 6.99 15.29
N ILE A 179 24.63 6.51 14.17
CA ILE A 179 25.07 5.28 13.51
C ILE A 179 25.42 5.55 12.05
N VAL A 180 26.27 4.69 11.46
CA VAL A 180 26.51 4.66 10.03
C VAL A 180 25.87 3.38 9.46
N ILE A 181 25.09 3.52 8.39
CA ILE A 181 24.43 2.40 7.72
C ILE A 181 24.95 2.22 6.31
N ARG A 182 25.01 0.94 5.88
CA ARG A 182 25.35 0.54 4.51
C ARG A 182 24.42 -0.58 4.06
N GLY A 183 24.21 -0.70 2.74
CA GLY A 183 23.46 -1.78 2.12
C GLY A 183 22.38 -1.30 1.16
N THR A 184 21.50 -2.20 0.72
CA THR A 184 20.60 -1.95 -0.41
C THR A 184 19.17 -2.39 -0.10
N LYS A 185 18.21 -1.49 -0.32
CA LYS A 185 16.77 -1.77 -0.36
C LYS A 185 16.31 -1.85 -1.81
N ALA A 186 15.78 -3.00 -2.23
CA ALA A 186 15.59 -3.31 -3.65
C ALA A 186 14.18 -3.08 -4.19
N ILE A 187 13.17 -2.85 -3.35
CA ILE A 187 11.80 -2.58 -3.80
C ILE A 187 11.24 -1.44 -2.95
N VAL A 188 11.59 -0.21 -3.32
CA VAL A 188 11.08 0.98 -2.63
C VAL A 188 10.13 1.72 -3.55
N THR A 189 8.83 1.58 -3.29
CA THR A 189 7.79 2.24 -4.08
C THR A 189 7.82 3.74 -3.83
N GLY A 190 7.83 4.51 -4.91
CA GLY A 190 7.90 5.97 -4.86
C GLY A 190 9.26 6.55 -4.52
N ALA A 191 10.32 5.75 -4.43
CA ALA A 191 11.64 6.17 -3.96
C ALA A 191 12.09 7.57 -4.42
N PRO A 192 11.98 7.97 -5.70
CA PRO A 192 12.54 9.25 -6.14
C PRO A 192 11.77 10.48 -5.66
N TYR A 193 10.48 10.36 -5.32
CA TYR A 193 9.63 11.51 -4.98
C TYR A 193 9.07 11.44 -3.55
N MET A 194 9.82 10.84 -2.62
CA MET A 194 9.58 10.91 -1.17
C MET A 194 10.42 12.06 -0.58
N HIS A 195 10.14 12.44 0.66
CA HIS A 195 10.97 13.39 1.41
C HIS A 195 12.05 12.66 2.22
N GLU A 196 11.66 11.55 2.83
CA GLU A 196 12.54 10.74 3.67
C GLU A 196 12.23 9.26 3.49
N PHE A 197 13.20 8.41 3.79
CA PHE A 197 13.04 6.97 3.88
C PHE A 197 12.90 6.54 5.33
N LEU A 198 11.91 5.70 5.62
CA LEU A 198 11.89 4.85 6.80
C LEU A 198 12.57 3.53 6.43
N VAL A 199 13.83 3.41 6.82
CA VAL A 199 14.62 2.18 6.64
C VAL A 199 14.21 1.20 7.73
N MET A 200 13.79 -0.01 7.36
CA MET A 200 13.21 -0.99 8.28
C MET A 200 13.74 -2.40 7.99
N PRO A 201 13.88 -3.28 8.99
CA PRO A 201 14.18 -4.69 8.76
C PRO A 201 13.03 -5.40 8.05
N CYS A 202 13.32 -6.45 7.24
CA CYS A 202 12.30 -7.14 6.46
C CYS A 202 12.05 -8.60 6.88
N ARG A 203 12.61 -9.03 8.01
CA ARG A 203 12.51 -10.43 8.48
C ARG A 203 12.85 -10.58 9.96
N THR A 204 12.48 -11.74 10.51
CA THR A 204 12.98 -12.19 11.82
C THR A 204 14.49 -12.40 11.78
N MET A 205 15.17 -11.98 12.82
CA MET A 205 16.63 -12.00 12.97
C MET A 205 17.05 -12.81 14.20
N THR A 206 18.31 -13.21 14.26
CA THR A 206 18.96 -13.82 15.43
C THR A 206 20.04 -12.88 15.97
N ALA A 207 20.66 -13.22 17.10
CA ALA A 207 21.74 -12.44 17.68
C ALA A 207 22.92 -12.21 16.71
N GLU A 208 23.20 -13.17 15.82
CA GLU A 208 24.23 -13.05 14.77
C GLU A 208 23.88 -12.02 13.71
N ASP A 209 22.57 -11.68 13.56
CA ASP A 209 22.09 -10.69 12.63
C ASP A 209 21.87 -9.32 13.29
N ALA A 210 22.32 -9.07 14.53
CA ALA A 210 22.02 -7.86 15.28
C ALA A 210 22.37 -6.56 14.53
N ALA A 211 23.47 -6.54 13.77
CA ALA A 211 23.84 -5.37 12.97
C ALA A 211 22.82 -5.04 11.87
N PHE A 212 21.99 -6.00 11.43
CA PHE A 212 20.96 -5.86 10.43
C PHE A 212 19.58 -5.48 11.02
N ALA A 213 19.45 -5.55 12.34
CA ALA A 213 18.25 -5.09 13.06
C ALA A 213 18.30 -3.57 13.24
N VAL A 214 18.12 -2.84 12.16
CA VAL A 214 18.17 -1.38 12.13
C VAL A 214 16.87 -0.80 11.60
N CYS A 215 16.36 0.21 12.31
CA CYS A 215 15.26 1.06 11.85
C CYS A 215 15.60 2.53 12.09
N CYS A 216 15.52 3.34 11.04
CA CYS A 216 15.85 4.76 11.11
C CYS A 216 15.17 5.58 10.00
N ALA A 217 15.14 6.90 10.18
CA ALA A 217 14.68 7.85 9.17
C ALA A 217 15.87 8.53 8.48
N VAL A 218 15.88 8.51 7.14
CA VAL A 218 16.97 9.05 6.31
C VAL A 218 16.38 9.99 5.27
N PRO A 219 16.81 11.27 5.19
CA PRO A 219 16.44 12.17 4.10
C PRO A 219 16.83 11.57 2.73
N VAL A 220 15.99 11.76 1.70
CA VAL A 220 16.26 11.19 0.36
C VAL A 220 17.53 11.72 -0.29
N ASP A 221 17.99 12.90 0.14
CA ASP A 221 19.20 13.57 -0.34
C ASP A 221 20.37 13.52 0.65
N ALA A 222 20.31 12.64 1.66
CA ALA A 222 21.44 12.41 2.55
C ALA A 222 22.67 11.95 1.76
N GLU A 223 23.85 12.39 2.18
CA GLU A 223 25.12 11.97 1.59
C GLU A 223 25.23 10.42 1.68
N GLY A 224 25.65 9.78 0.58
CA GLY A 224 25.74 8.32 0.46
C GLY A 224 24.46 7.65 -0.04
N VAL A 225 23.32 8.36 -0.13
CA VAL A 225 22.09 7.78 -0.70
C VAL A 225 22.09 7.87 -2.22
N THR A 226 21.84 6.74 -2.90
CA THR A 226 21.65 6.69 -4.36
C THR A 226 20.39 5.91 -4.70
N ILE A 227 19.57 6.47 -5.58
CA ILE A 227 18.30 5.90 -6.03
C ILE A 227 18.40 5.55 -7.51
N VAL A 228 18.13 4.28 -7.86
CA VAL A 228 17.96 3.85 -9.25
C VAL A 228 16.51 3.45 -9.44
N THR A 229 15.80 4.10 -10.36
CA THR A 229 14.35 3.96 -10.48
C THR A 229 13.90 3.67 -11.91
N ARG A 230 12.68 3.14 -12.03
CA ARG A 230 11.94 3.04 -13.29
C ARG A 230 11.01 4.24 -13.48
N ARG A 231 10.51 4.42 -14.70
CA ARG A 231 9.49 5.44 -15.01
C ARG A 231 8.21 5.22 -14.18
N ALA A 232 7.50 6.29 -13.89
CA ALA A 232 6.18 6.27 -13.26
C ALA A 232 5.09 6.33 -14.37
N GLY A 233 4.40 5.22 -14.60
CA GLY A 233 3.35 5.21 -15.64
C GLY A 233 3.90 5.26 -17.07
N ARG A 234 3.11 5.91 -17.96
CA ARG A 234 3.37 6.03 -19.41
C ARG A 234 3.28 7.51 -19.85
N PRO A 235 4.10 8.41 -19.28
CA PRO A 235 4.03 9.84 -19.59
C PRO A 235 4.39 10.12 -21.05
N GLY A 236 3.60 10.99 -21.68
CA GLY A 236 3.79 11.37 -23.09
C GLY A 236 3.21 10.39 -24.12
N GLU A 237 2.68 9.23 -23.68
CA GLU A 237 2.04 8.28 -24.59
C GLU A 237 0.56 8.65 -24.78
N ALA A 238 0.15 9.00 -25.99
CA ALA A 238 -1.22 9.42 -26.31
C ALA A 238 -2.26 8.31 -26.08
N ALA A 239 -1.86 7.03 -26.19
CA ALA A 239 -2.70 5.88 -25.91
C ALA A 239 -2.96 5.69 -24.41
N ALA A 240 -2.08 6.17 -23.54
CA ALA A 240 -2.17 5.99 -22.09
C ALA A 240 -3.18 6.98 -21.48
N LYS A 241 -4.44 6.63 -21.50
CA LYS A 241 -5.54 7.52 -21.03
C LYS A 241 -5.56 7.72 -19.51
N PHE A 242 -4.96 6.82 -18.76
CA PHE A 242 -4.85 6.85 -17.29
C PHE A 242 -3.40 7.02 -16.85
N SER A 243 -2.51 6.14 -17.31
CA SER A 243 -1.14 6.05 -16.80
C SER A 243 -0.18 7.13 -17.32
N ALA A 244 -0.63 7.97 -18.27
CA ALA A 244 0.06 9.22 -18.58
C ALA A 244 -0.08 10.27 -17.45
N LYS A 245 -1.17 10.23 -16.70
CA LYS A 245 -1.46 11.17 -15.60
C LYS A 245 -1.11 10.58 -14.23
N TYR A 246 -1.41 9.29 -14.01
CA TYR A 246 -1.21 8.60 -12.75
C TYR A 246 -0.42 7.30 -12.93
N GLY A 247 0.60 7.10 -12.12
CA GLY A 247 1.44 5.92 -12.21
C GLY A 247 2.31 5.73 -10.98
N GLN A 248 3.18 4.72 -11.02
CA GLN A 248 4.05 4.42 -9.90
C GLN A 248 5.46 4.12 -10.38
N ALA A 249 6.44 4.80 -9.80
CA ALA A 249 7.83 4.39 -9.87
C ALA A 249 8.18 3.46 -8.70
N THR A 250 9.10 2.54 -8.93
CA THR A 250 9.69 1.70 -7.90
C THR A 250 11.19 1.68 -8.12
N GLY A 251 11.96 1.89 -7.06
CA GLY A 251 13.41 2.01 -7.15
C GLY A 251 14.16 1.05 -6.24
N VAL A 252 15.44 0.95 -6.54
CA VAL A 252 16.48 0.41 -5.67
C VAL A 252 17.13 1.59 -4.98
N VAL A 253 17.28 1.53 -3.67
CA VAL A 253 17.93 2.56 -2.85
C VAL A 253 19.18 1.95 -2.21
N MET A 254 20.33 2.53 -2.52
CA MET A 254 21.63 2.15 -2.00
C MET A 254 22.06 3.17 -0.94
N PHE A 255 22.52 2.66 0.19
CA PHE A 255 23.09 3.41 1.30
C PHE A 255 24.60 3.07 1.34
N ASP A 256 25.45 4.04 1.15
CA ASP A 256 26.91 3.91 1.16
C ASP A 256 27.48 4.79 2.28
N ASP A 257 27.68 4.17 3.44
CA ASP A 257 28.15 4.80 4.68
C ASP A 257 27.35 6.04 5.09
N VAL A 258 26.03 5.91 5.06
CA VAL A 258 25.11 7.00 5.42
C VAL A 258 25.09 7.19 6.93
N PHE A 259 25.45 8.38 7.40
CA PHE A 259 25.35 8.76 8.80
C PHE A 259 23.90 9.09 9.18
N VAL A 260 23.43 8.52 10.31
CA VAL A 260 22.09 8.75 10.87
C VAL A 260 22.23 9.15 12.35
N PRO A 261 21.86 10.37 12.75
CA PRO A 261 21.93 10.82 14.13
C PRO A 261 20.91 10.08 15.01
N TRP A 262 21.21 9.98 16.31
CA TRP A 262 20.43 9.15 17.24
C TRP A 262 18.95 9.54 17.36
N ASP A 263 18.61 10.82 17.17
CA ASP A 263 17.23 11.31 17.19
C ASP A 263 16.37 10.77 16.02
N ARG A 264 17.01 10.17 15.01
CA ARG A 264 16.39 9.52 13.86
C ARG A 264 16.52 8.00 13.85
N VAL A 265 17.02 7.41 14.93
CA VAL A 265 17.20 5.96 15.08
C VAL A 265 16.14 5.37 16.01
N PHE A 266 15.41 4.37 15.54
CA PHE A 266 14.24 3.76 16.18
C PHE A 266 14.43 2.29 16.50
N LEU A 267 15.50 1.66 16.01
CA LEU A 267 15.99 0.32 16.35
C LEU A 267 17.45 0.22 15.93
N ALA A 268 18.30 -0.29 16.80
CA ALA A 268 19.72 -0.39 16.49
C ALA A 268 20.39 -1.62 17.15
N GLY A 269 19.98 -2.81 16.73
CA GLY A 269 20.60 -4.08 17.15
C GLY A 269 19.72 -4.98 18.01
N GLU A 270 18.56 -4.53 18.45
CA GLU A 270 17.57 -5.33 19.19
C GLU A 270 16.91 -6.30 18.21
N HIS A 271 17.59 -7.41 17.92
CA HIS A 271 17.26 -8.34 16.85
C HIS A 271 15.90 -9.04 17.05
N GLU A 272 15.47 -9.22 18.28
CA GLU A 272 14.16 -9.76 18.65
C GLU A 272 13.02 -8.88 18.12
N GLU A 273 13.20 -7.57 18.15
CA GLU A 273 12.19 -6.60 17.74
C GLU A 273 12.08 -6.45 16.22
N GLY A 274 13.10 -6.84 15.45
CA GLY A 274 13.07 -6.78 13.99
C GLY A 274 11.91 -7.57 13.36
N GLY A 275 11.62 -8.77 13.90
CA GLY A 275 10.49 -9.60 13.46
C GLY A 275 9.14 -9.01 13.86
N VAL A 276 9.05 -8.40 15.04
CA VAL A 276 7.83 -7.74 15.55
C VAL A 276 7.48 -6.55 14.68
N LEU A 277 8.44 -5.65 14.43
CA LEU A 277 8.25 -4.50 13.54
C LEU A 277 7.81 -4.93 12.14
N THR A 278 8.46 -5.97 11.58
CA THR A 278 8.12 -6.53 10.27
C THR A 278 6.67 -7.01 10.22
N THR A 279 6.20 -7.71 11.25
CA THR A 279 4.84 -8.27 11.30
C THR A 279 3.80 -7.18 11.54
N SER A 280 4.07 -6.23 12.43
CA SER A 280 3.20 -5.07 12.67
C SER A 280 3.01 -4.27 11.38
N TYR A 281 4.10 -3.88 10.72
CA TYR A 281 4.01 -3.19 9.43
C TYR A 281 3.22 -4.00 8.40
N ALA A 282 3.49 -5.30 8.26
CA ALA A 282 2.82 -6.15 7.30
C ALA A 282 1.30 -6.20 7.54
N THR A 283 0.84 -6.19 8.79
CA THR A 283 -0.58 -6.22 9.13
C THR A 283 -1.28 -4.91 8.74
N HIS A 284 -0.72 -3.75 9.11
CA HIS A 284 -1.22 -2.44 8.70
C HIS A 284 -1.22 -2.29 7.18
N HIS A 285 -0.13 -2.71 6.51
CA HIS A 285 0.02 -2.59 5.07
C HIS A 285 -0.93 -3.50 4.28
N ARG A 286 -1.17 -4.74 4.75
CA ARG A 286 -2.15 -5.64 4.14
C ARG A 286 -3.56 -5.08 4.22
N HIS A 287 -3.90 -4.45 5.34
CA HIS A 287 -5.17 -3.74 5.50
C HIS A 287 -5.30 -2.58 4.50
N SER A 288 -4.29 -1.72 4.35
CA SER A 288 -4.27 -0.64 3.37
C SER A 288 -4.32 -1.14 1.92
N CYS A 289 -3.62 -2.24 1.60
CA CYS A 289 -3.67 -2.85 0.27
C CYS A 289 -5.08 -3.25 -0.16
N ILE A 290 -5.92 -3.68 0.79
CA ILE A 290 -7.34 -4.02 0.53
C ILE A 290 -8.07 -2.79 0.02
N GLY A 291 -8.01 -1.66 0.72
CA GLY A 291 -8.61 -0.40 0.27
C GLY A 291 -8.08 0.06 -1.09
N ALA A 292 -6.75 0.00 -1.27
CA ALA A 292 -6.12 0.42 -2.51
C ALA A 292 -6.57 -0.41 -3.72
N ARG A 293 -6.71 -1.72 -3.58
CA ARG A 293 -7.17 -2.57 -4.68
C ARG A 293 -8.68 -2.54 -4.88
N ALA A 294 -9.46 -2.23 -3.86
CA ALA A 294 -10.88 -1.94 -4.03
C ALA A 294 -11.07 -0.68 -4.91
N GLY A 295 -10.36 0.42 -4.63
CA GLY A 295 -10.39 1.62 -5.47
C GLY A 295 -9.94 1.37 -6.91
N PHE A 296 -8.91 0.55 -7.14
CA PHE A 296 -8.51 0.11 -8.48
C PHE A 296 -9.59 -0.76 -9.13
N GLY A 297 -10.24 -1.65 -8.39
CA GLY A 297 -11.34 -2.48 -8.86
C GLY A 297 -12.55 -1.65 -9.30
N ASP A 298 -12.86 -0.56 -8.60
CA ASP A 298 -13.93 0.37 -8.96
C ASP A 298 -13.68 1.00 -10.34
N LEU A 299 -12.42 1.30 -10.69
CA LEU A 299 -12.06 1.77 -12.04
C LEU A 299 -12.33 0.70 -13.11
N LEU A 300 -12.01 -0.57 -12.82
CA LEU A 300 -12.26 -1.67 -13.75
C LEU A 300 -13.77 -1.91 -13.94
N ILE A 301 -14.54 -1.83 -12.86
CA ILE A 301 -16.01 -1.97 -12.90
C ILE A 301 -16.61 -0.83 -13.73
N GLY A 302 -16.24 0.42 -13.44
CA GLY A 302 -16.73 1.59 -14.18
C GLY A 302 -16.37 1.54 -15.68
N ALA A 303 -15.13 1.22 -16.01
CA ALA A 303 -14.70 1.05 -17.39
C ALA A 303 -15.42 -0.13 -18.09
N GLY A 304 -15.69 -1.21 -17.35
CA GLY A 304 -16.48 -2.35 -17.81
C GLY A 304 -17.90 -1.94 -18.21
N VAL A 305 -18.58 -1.15 -17.39
CA VAL A 305 -19.92 -0.61 -17.69
C VAL A 305 -19.90 0.22 -18.98
N LEU A 306 -18.94 1.16 -19.09
CA LEU A 306 -18.81 2.00 -20.29
C LEU A 306 -18.51 1.18 -21.55
N MET A 307 -17.70 0.12 -21.44
CA MET A 307 -17.43 -0.79 -22.57
C MET A 307 -18.68 -1.56 -23.00
N ILE A 308 -19.46 -2.08 -22.04
CA ILE A 308 -20.73 -2.78 -22.29
C ILE A 308 -21.68 -1.85 -23.06
N GLU A 309 -21.88 -0.64 -22.57
CA GLU A 309 -22.71 0.38 -23.21
C GLU A 309 -22.23 0.73 -24.61
N SER A 310 -20.91 0.97 -24.76
CA SER A 310 -20.30 1.32 -26.05
C SER A 310 -20.42 0.20 -27.09
N ASN A 311 -20.40 -1.04 -26.64
CA ASN A 311 -20.61 -2.22 -27.49
C ASN A 311 -22.10 -2.49 -27.82
N GLY A 312 -23.04 -1.71 -27.29
CA GLY A 312 -24.47 -1.92 -27.48
C GLY A 312 -25.03 -3.16 -26.80
N LEU A 313 -24.32 -3.65 -25.77
CA LEU A 313 -24.74 -4.80 -24.99
C LEU A 313 -25.67 -4.35 -23.83
N ASP A 314 -26.60 -5.23 -23.47
CA ASP A 314 -27.53 -5.06 -22.37
C ASP A 314 -27.36 -6.22 -21.39
N PRO A 315 -26.91 -6.02 -20.16
CA PRO A 315 -26.69 -7.09 -19.20
C PRO A 315 -27.96 -7.90 -18.87
N ASP A 316 -29.14 -7.30 -18.97
CA ASP A 316 -30.40 -8.01 -18.74
C ASP A 316 -30.73 -9.00 -19.87
N ARG A 317 -30.29 -8.71 -21.09
CA ARG A 317 -30.46 -9.58 -22.25
C ARG A 317 -29.26 -10.50 -22.49
N HIS A 318 -28.07 -10.08 -22.09
CA HIS A 318 -26.82 -10.80 -22.30
C HIS A 318 -26.26 -11.32 -20.95
N GLY A 319 -26.89 -12.39 -20.45
CA GLY A 319 -26.61 -12.91 -19.11
C GLY A 319 -25.14 -13.21 -18.83
N HIS A 320 -24.37 -13.67 -19.84
CA HIS A 320 -22.93 -13.92 -19.70
C HIS A 320 -22.10 -12.64 -19.38
N ILE A 321 -22.53 -11.48 -19.88
CA ILE A 321 -21.90 -10.19 -19.58
C ILE A 321 -22.24 -9.76 -18.16
N ARG A 322 -23.52 -9.88 -17.77
CA ARG A 322 -23.95 -9.63 -16.38
C ARG A 322 -23.18 -10.52 -15.41
N ASP A 323 -23.09 -11.81 -15.70
CA ASP A 323 -22.44 -12.79 -14.81
C ASP A 323 -20.93 -12.47 -14.64
N ALA A 324 -20.25 -12.05 -15.71
CA ALA A 324 -18.86 -11.60 -15.64
C ALA A 324 -18.69 -10.32 -14.80
N MET A 325 -19.61 -9.35 -14.92
CA MET A 325 -19.59 -8.14 -14.07
C MET A 325 -19.89 -8.47 -12.61
N VAL A 326 -20.83 -9.37 -12.34
CA VAL A 326 -21.14 -9.84 -10.98
C VAL A 326 -19.91 -10.54 -10.37
N ASP A 327 -19.19 -11.36 -11.15
CA ASP A 327 -17.96 -12.00 -10.67
C ASP A 327 -16.86 -10.97 -10.35
N LEU A 328 -16.71 -9.94 -11.15
CA LEU A 328 -15.76 -8.84 -10.88
C LEU A 328 -16.14 -8.09 -9.60
N ILE A 329 -17.41 -7.70 -9.45
CA ILE A 329 -17.95 -7.04 -8.25
C ILE A 329 -17.74 -7.93 -7.00
N LYS A 330 -18.08 -9.20 -7.10
CA LYS A 330 -17.91 -10.19 -6.02
C LYS A 330 -16.46 -10.28 -5.54
N ILE A 331 -15.49 -10.25 -6.46
CA ILE A 331 -14.06 -10.26 -6.11
C ILE A 331 -13.71 -8.99 -5.34
N VAL A 332 -14.07 -7.81 -5.88
CA VAL A 332 -13.71 -6.51 -5.30
C VAL A 332 -14.34 -6.34 -3.91
N GLU A 333 -15.66 -6.52 -3.81
CA GLU A 333 -16.36 -6.35 -2.53
C GLU A 333 -16.06 -7.48 -1.55
N GLY A 334 -15.76 -8.68 -2.03
CA GLY A 334 -15.41 -9.83 -1.18
C GLY A 334 -14.11 -9.62 -0.39
N PHE A 335 -13.03 -9.16 -1.03
CA PHE A 335 -11.82 -8.85 -0.27
C PHE A 335 -11.96 -7.53 0.51
N TYR A 336 -12.74 -6.55 0.04
CA TYR A 336 -12.99 -5.30 0.77
C TYR A 336 -13.72 -5.54 2.09
N ALA A 337 -14.73 -6.43 2.09
CA ALA A 337 -15.43 -6.85 3.31
C ALA A 337 -14.47 -7.42 4.38
N CYS A 338 -13.39 -8.11 3.97
CA CYS A 338 -12.35 -8.54 4.90
C CYS A 338 -11.60 -7.34 5.53
N GLY A 339 -11.37 -6.27 4.77
CA GLY A 339 -10.78 -5.03 5.29
C GLY A 339 -11.68 -4.35 6.34
N VAL A 340 -12.99 -4.30 6.07
CA VAL A 340 -13.98 -3.80 7.03
C VAL A 340 -13.96 -4.67 8.30
N ALA A 341 -13.98 -5.99 8.16
CA ALA A 341 -13.90 -6.90 9.29
C ALA A 341 -12.58 -6.71 10.08
N ALA A 342 -11.45 -6.54 9.38
CA ALA A 342 -10.15 -6.28 10.02
C ALA A 342 -10.17 -4.99 10.84
N SER A 343 -10.90 -3.97 10.39
CA SER A 343 -11.08 -2.71 11.12
C SER A 343 -11.96 -2.89 12.37
N VAL A 344 -13.12 -3.53 12.20
CA VAL A 344 -14.11 -3.71 13.29
C VAL A 344 -13.57 -4.59 14.41
N TYR A 345 -12.83 -5.65 14.07
CA TYR A 345 -12.21 -6.56 15.03
C TYR A 345 -10.78 -6.16 15.42
N GLY A 346 -10.35 -4.94 15.08
CA GLY A 346 -9.06 -4.42 15.48
C GLY A 346 -8.88 -4.41 17.01
N MET A 347 -7.67 -4.65 17.46
CA MET A 347 -7.35 -4.76 18.89
C MET A 347 -6.39 -3.65 19.32
N LYS A 348 -6.64 -3.11 20.52
CA LYS A 348 -5.72 -2.15 21.14
C LYS A 348 -4.35 -2.77 21.35
N ASP A 349 -3.34 -2.03 20.96
CA ASP A 349 -1.94 -2.32 21.27
C ASP A 349 -1.55 -1.69 22.63
N PRO A 350 -0.62 -2.27 23.39
CA PRO A 350 -0.13 -1.68 24.64
C PRO A 350 0.39 -0.24 24.52
N ALA A 351 0.87 0.19 23.35
CA ALA A 351 1.27 1.56 23.11
C ALA A 351 0.09 2.55 23.04
N GLY A 352 -1.17 2.06 23.01
CA GLY A 352 -2.38 2.89 22.98
C GLY A 352 -3.00 3.04 21.58
N SER A 353 -2.29 2.65 20.53
CA SER A 353 -2.82 2.58 19.17
C SER A 353 -3.72 1.35 18.95
N ILE A 354 -4.23 1.16 17.73
CA ILE A 354 -5.00 -0.02 17.36
C ILE A 354 -4.35 -0.77 16.19
N MET A 355 -4.32 -2.10 16.31
CA MET A 355 -3.89 -3.00 15.25
C MET A 355 -5.10 -3.54 14.50
N PRO A 356 -5.14 -3.55 13.16
CA PRO A 356 -6.16 -4.29 12.40
C PRO A 356 -6.15 -5.77 12.79
N ASP A 357 -7.32 -6.44 12.76
CA ASP A 357 -7.35 -7.89 12.98
C ASP A 357 -6.46 -8.61 11.98
N THR A 358 -5.46 -9.33 12.51
CA THR A 358 -4.42 -9.98 11.71
C THR A 358 -4.99 -11.04 10.76
N VAL A 359 -6.00 -11.80 11.18
CA VAL A 359 -6.57 -12.85 10.34
C VAL A 359 -7.32 -12.25 9.16
N PHE A 360 -8.23 -11.30 9.40
CA PHE A 360 -9.01 -10.69 8.32
C PHE A 360 -8.16 -9.84 7.38
N ALA A 361 -7.17 -9.09 7.89
CA ALA A 361 -6.22 -8.35 7.05
C ALA A 361 -5.44 -9.29 6.11
N ASN A 362 -5.02 -10.45 6.62
CA ASN A 362 -4.31 -11.45 5.81
C ASN A 362 -5.23 -12.19 4.84
N VAL A 363 -6.45 -12.53 5.22
CA VAL A 363 -7.44 -13.19 4.34
C VAL A 363 -7.79 -12.26 3.18
N GLY A 364 -8.15 -11.01 3.44
CA GLY A 364 -8.48 -10.04 2.40
C GLY A 364 -7.31 -9.78 1.45
N LYS A 365 -6.09 -9.62 2.00
CA LYS A 365 -4.89 -9.44 1.16
C LYS A 365 -4.55 -10.70 0.35
N LEU A 366 -4.76 -11.90 0.87
CA LEU A 366 -4.55 -13.16 0.14
C LEU A 366 -5.56 -13.29 -1.01
N LEU A 367 -6.83 -12.97 -0.78
CA LEU A 367 -7.87 -12.98 -1.82
C LEU A 367 -7.50 -12.04 -2.97
N LEU A 368 -7.23 -10.76 -2.68
CA LEU A 368 -6.84 -9.81 -3.73
C LEU A 368 -5.54 -10.22 -4.46
N ALA A 369 -4.56 -10.78 -3.76
CA ALA A 369 -3.29 -11.18 -4.35
C ALA A 369 -3.45 -12.35 -5.34
N THR A 370 -4.34 -13.28 -5.05
CA THR A 370 -4.60 -14.46 -5.90
C THR A 370 -5.59 -14.16 -7.02
N GLN A 371 -6.47 -13.16 -6.84
CA GLN A 371 -7.55 -12.86 -7.79
C GLN A 371 -7.30 -11.62 -8.68
N ILE A 372 -6.16 -10.94 -8.55
CA ILE A 372 -5.86 -9.76 -9.38
C ILE A 372 -5.87 -10.08 -10.88
N TYR A 373 -5.39 -11.25 -11.27
CA TYR A 373 -5.40 -11.69 -12.67
C TYR A 373 -6.80 -12.07 -13.16
N ASP A 374 -7.66 -12.57 -12.28
CA ASP A 374 -9.07 -12.80 -12.59
C ASP A 374 -9.82 -11.49 -12.80
N MET A 375 -9.51 -10.44 -12.03
CA MET A 375 -10.07 -9.10 -12.24
C MET A 375 -9.72 -8.58 -13.64
N HIS A 376 -8.46 -8.69 -14.08
CA HIS A 376 -8.04 -8.29 -15.44
C HIS A 376 -8.71 -9.14 -16.51
N LYS A 377 -8.77 -10.46 -16.33
CA LYS A 377 -9.44 -11.39 -17.25
C LYS A 377 -10.93 -11.03 -17.42
N LEU A 378 -11.64 -10.76 -16.32
CA LEU A 378 -13.07 -10.38 -16.38
C LEU A 378 -13.25 -9.03 -17.05
N ALA A 379 -12.39 -8.04 -16.76
CA ALA A 379 -12.38 -6.75 -17.43
C ALA A 379 -12.17 -6.89 -18.95
N HIS A 380 -11.23 -7.75 -19.39
CA HIS A 380 -11.03 -8.05 -20.81
C HIS A 380 -12.25 -8.75 -21.43
N TYR A 381 -12.85 -9.68 -20.70
CA TYR A 381 -14.01 -10.42 -21.20
C TYR A 381 -15.20 -9.50 -21.49
N VAL A 382 -15.53 -8.57 -20.60
CA VAL A 382 -16.62 -7.61 -20.79
C VAL A 382 -16.30 -6.55 -21.83
N SER A 383 -15.03 -6.24 -22.05
CA SER A 383 -14.59 -5.27 -23.06
C SER A 383 -14.61 -5.80 -24.49
N GLY A 384 -14.58 -7.13 -24.66
CA GLY A 384 -14.49 -7.78 -25.95
C GLY A 384 -13.11 -7.70 -26.60
N GLY A 385 -12.95 -8.28 -27.79
CA GLY A 385 -11.67 -8.46 -28.47
C GLY A 385 -11.01 -7.18 -29.03
N LEU A 386 -11.70 -6.03 -29.03
CA LEU A 386 -11.18 -4.78 -29.60
C LEU A 386 -9.88 -4.34 -28.92
N ILE A 387 -9.69 -4.61 -27.63
CA ILE A 387 -8.46 -4.26 -26.89
C ILE A 387 -7.20 -4.85 -27.56
N VAL A 388 -7.29 -6.02 -28.20
CA VAL A 388 -6.16 -6.68 -28.87
C VAL A 388 -5.73 -5.94 -30.12
N ALA A 389 -6.64 -5.23 -30.79
CA ALA A 389 -6.47 -4.61 -32.10
C ALA A 389 -6.72 -3.10 -32.10
N LEU A 390 -6.52 -2.44 -30.97
CA LEU A 390 -6.69 -0.98 -30.87
C LEU A 390 -5.72 -0.28 -31.81
N PRO A 391 -6.23 0.58 -32.76
CA PRO A 391 -5.37 1.41 -33.57
C PRO A 391 -4.48 2.33 -32.73
N GLY A 392 -3.29 2.64 -33.21
CA GLY A 392 -2.46 3.68 -32.63
C GLY A 392 -3.21 5.03 -32.59
N PRO A 393 -2.96 5.90 -31.56
CA PRO A 393 -3.67 7.18 -31.47
C PRO A 393 -3.50 8.10 -32.69
N ASP A 394 -2.39 7.98 -33.40
CA ASP A 394 -2.11 8.78 -34.62
C ASP A 394 -3.08 8.45 -35.76
N GLU A 395 -3.68 7.25 -35.75
CA GLU A 395 -4.68 6.85 -36.74
C GLU A 395 -6.01 7.63 -36.58
N ASP A 396 -6.28 8.20 -35.42
CA ASP A 396 -7.45 9.06 -35.17
C ASP A 396 -7.40 10.37 -36.01
N HIS A 397 -6.22 10.70 -36.55
CA HIS A 397 -5.97 11.91 -37.35
C HIS A 397 -5.29 11.59 -38.69
N ASN A 398 -5.20 10.32 -39.07
CA ASN A 398 -4.62 9.89 -40.33
C ASN A 398 -5.67 10.06 -41.47
N PRO A 399 -5.46 10.99 -42.42
CA PRO A 399 -6.46 11.27 -43.46
C PRO A 399 -6.75 10.08 -44.38
N MET A 400 -5.89 9.04 -44.37
CA MET A 400 -6.10 7.82 -45.16
C MET A 400 -6.99 6.80 -44.47
N THR A 401 -7.05 6.79 -43.15
CA THR A 401 -7.69 5.73 -42.35
C THR A 401 -8.79 6.23 -41.44
N GLU A 402 -8.73 7.48 -40.99
CA GLU A 402 -9.63 8.06 -39.98
C GLU A 402 -11.11 7.82 -40.29
N ALA A 403 -11.57 8.20 -41.46
CA ALA A 403 -12.99 8.07 -41.83
C ALA A 403 -13.45 6.61 -41.89
N SER A 404 -12.60 5.71 -42.39
CA SER A 404 -12.90 4.27 -42.46
C SER A 404 -12.93 3.64 -41.05
N LEU A 405 -11.97 3.98 -40.19
CA LEU A 405 -11.89 3.50 -38.83
C LEU A 405 -13.08 4.02 -38.00
N ALA A 406 -13.42 5.31 -38.12
CA ALA A 406 -14.57 5.88 -37.46
C ALA A 406 -15.88 5.16 -37.83
N ALA A 407 -16.04 4.81 -39.10
CA ALA A 407 -17.22 4.10 -39.57
C ALA A 407 -17.34 2.65 -39.08
N VAL A 408 -16.21 1.91 -39.01
CA VAL A 408 -16.24 0.47 -38.71
C VAL A 408 -16.00 0.16 -37.22
N LEU A 409 -15.39 1.07 -36.47
CA LEU A 409 -15.15 0.93 -35.03
C LEU A 409 -16.21 1.61 -34.18
N ALA A 410 -17.20 2.28 -34.74
CA ALA A 410 -18.39 2.70 -34.04
C ALA A 410 -19.10 1.48 -33.43
N GLY A 411 -19.56 1.65 -32.19
CA GLY A 411 -20.35 0.62 -31.52
C GLY A 411 -21.83 0.90 -31.57
N ARG A 412 -22.45 1.25 -30.44
CA ARG A 412 -23.84 1.70 -30.38
C ARG A 412 -24.01 3.01 -31.19
N ALA A 413 -25.11 3.11 -31.94
CA ALA A 413 -25.30 4.18 -32.93
C ALA A 413 -25.24 5.62 -32.36
N ASP A 414 -25.53 5.80 -31.08
CA ASP A 414 -25.48 7.09 -30.39
C ASP A 414 -24.14 7.36 -29.70
N ILE A 415 -23.17 6.43 -29.78
CA ILE A 415 -21.81 6.58 -29.20
C ILE A 415 -20.79 6.69 -30.35
N PRO A 416 -20.16 7.85 -30.54
CA PRO A 416 -19.11 8.03 -31.55
C PRO A 416 -17.95 7.05 -31.38
N ALA A 417 -17.28 6.68 -32.46
CA ALA A 417 -16.17 5.73 -32.45
C ALA A 417 -15.01 6.19 -31.56
N ASP A 418 -14.69 7.49 -31.55
CA ASP A 418 -13.65 8.09 -30.71
C ASP A 418 -13.92 7.85 -29.21
N LYS A 419 -15.19 7.98 -28.79
CA LYS A 419 -15.58 7.72 -27.39
C LYS A 419 -15.44 6.23 -27.01
N ARG A 420 -15.83 5.34 -27.90
CA ARG A 420 -15.63 3.90 -27.69
C ARG A 420 -14.14 3.53 -27.61
N LEU A 421 -13.33 4.09 -28.52
CA LEU A 421 -11.88 3.88 -28.54
C LEU A 421 -11.20 4.46 -27.29
N GLU A 422 -11.66 5.62 -26.81
CA GLU A 422 -11.15 6.24 -25.58
C GLU A 422 -11.34 5.31 -24.37
N VAL A 423 -12.53 4.73 -24.19
CA VAL A 423 -12.81 3.78 -23.11
C VAL A 423 -12.01 2.49 -23.28
N ALA A 424 -11.89 1.97 -24.51
CA ALA A 424 -11.10 0.78 -24.80
C ALA A 424 -9.60 0.99 -24.49
N ARG A 425 -9.03 2.16 -24.83
CA ARG A 425 -7.66 2.55 -24.48
C ARG A 425 -7.49 2.72 -22.98
N PHE A 426 -8.49 3.27 -22.28
CA PHE A 426 -8.47 3.35 -20.81
C PHE A 426 -8.41 1.95 -20.18
N MET A 427 -9.23 1.02 -20.66
CA MET A 427 -9.24 -0.37 -20.18
C MET A 427 -7.91 -1.08 -20.51
N GLU A 428 -7.37 -0.93 -21.72
CA GLU A 428 -6.06 -1.46 -22.10
C GLU A 428 -4.97 -0.95 -21.16
N ASP A 429 -4.97 0.35 -20.89
CA ASP A 429 -3.96 0.98 -20.05
C ASP A 429 -3.98 0.44 -18.61
N LEU A 430 -5.17 0.16 -18.06
CA LEU A 430 -5.31 -0.42 -16.71
C LEU A 430 -4.98 -1.92 -16.65
N THR A 431 -5.12 -2.68 -17.75
CA THR A 431 -5.15 -4.15 -17.67
C THR A 431 -4.11 -4.86 -18.55
N ALA A 432 -3.58 -4.21 -19.60
CA ALA A 432 -2.69 -4.84 -20.58
C ALA A 432 -1.38 -4.07 -20.81
N SER A 433 -1.21 -2.90 -20.22
CA SER A 433 -0.01 -2.07 -20.38
C SER A 433 1.15 -2.49 -19.47
N GLY A 434 2.32 -1.89 -19.64
CA GLY A 434 3.44 -2.03 -18.71
C GLY A 434 3.10 -1.55 -17.29
N GLN A 435 2.22 -0.55 -17.14
CA GLN A 435 1.73 -0.09 -15.85
C GLN A 435 0.73 -1.09 -15.26
N ALA A 436 -0.12 -1.73 -16.08
CA ALA A 436 -1.00 -2.82 -15.66
C ALA A 436 -0.19 -4.01 -15.08
N GLY A 437 0.92 -4.35 -15.71
CA GLY A 437 1.85 -5.36 -15.21
C GLY A 437 2.40 -4.99 -13.83
N TRP A 438 2.71 -3.70 -13.59
CA TRP A 438 3.13 -3.23 -12.27
C TRP A 438 2.00 -3.41 -11.23
N TYR A 439 0.74 -3.07 -11.55
CA TYR A 439 -0.40 -3.27 -10.63
C TYR A 439 -0.60 -4.74 -10.27
N SER A 440 -0.46 -5.65 -11.22
CA SER A 440 -0.57 -7.09 -10.99
C SER A 440 0.54 -7.60 -10.07
N LEU A 441 1.80 -7.24 -10.37
CA LEU A 441 2.96 -7.69 -9.60
C LEU A 441 2.97 -7.15 -8.18
N ILE A 442 2.66 -5.88 -7.98
CA ILE A 442 2.62 -5.30 -6.63
C ILE A 442 1.42 -5.82 -5.82
N SER A 443 0.31 -6.18 -6.49
CA SER A 443 -0.83 -6.81 -5.82
C SER A 443 -0.47 -8.19 -5.30
N LEU A 444 0.30 -8.96 -6.06
CA LEU A 444 0.77 -10.29 -5.65
C LEU A 444 1.84 -10.23 -4.56
N HIS A 445 2.81 -9.33 -4.67
CA HIS A 445 4.02 -9.32 -3.83
C HIS A 445 4.05 -8.23 -2.75
N GLY A 446 3.32 -7.11 -2.91
CA GLY A 446 3.24 -6.04 -1.92
C GLY A 446 2.64 -6.55 -0.60
N GLY A 447 3.28 -6.23 0.52
CA GLY A 447 2.91 -6.75 1.85
C GLY A 447 3.34 -8.19 2.11
N GLY A 448 4.24 -8.74 1.30
CA GLY A 448 4.76 -10.10 1.40
C GLY A 448 4.10 -11.07 0.41
N SER A 449 4.61 -12.31 0.36
CA SER A 449 4.09 -13.36 -0.53
C SER A 449 2.77 -13.95 -0.02
N PRO A 450 1.97 -14.60 -0.88
CA PRO A 450 0.80 -15.39 -0.45
C PRO A 450 1.13 -16.41 0.63
N GLU A 451 2.32 -17.02 0.59
CA GLU A 451 2.77 -17.96 1.61
C GLU A 451 2.93 -17.31 2.99
N ALA A 452 3.48 -16.09 3.05
CA ALA A 452 3.58 -15.35 4.30
C ALA A 452 2.20 -15.05 4.90
N MET A 453 1.22 -14.71 4.07
CA MET A 453 -0.16 -14.47 4.51
C MET A 453 -0.82 -15.75 5.06
N LYS A 454 -0.65 -16.88 4.38
CA LYS A 454 -1.16 -18.19 4.85
C LYS A 454 -0.58 -18.56 6.21
N ARG A 455 0.73 -18.32 6.42
CA ARG A 455 1.37 -18.57 7.72
C ARG A 455 0.79 -17.69 8.82
N GLU A 456 0.55 -16.41 8.56
CA GLU A 456 -0.04 -15.50 9.54
C GLU A 456 -1.51 -15.87 9.85
N ILE A 457 -2.29 -16.27 8.84
CA ILE A 457 -3.64 -16.79 9.05
C ILE A 457 -3.59 -18.03 9.95
N TRP A 458 -2.73 -18.99 9.65
CA TRP A 458 -2.62 -20.24 10.41
C TRP A 458 -2.23 -20.00 11.87
N ARG A 459 -1.25 -19.11 12.11
CA ARG A 459 -0.75 -18.81 13.46
C ARG A 459 -1.77 -18.08 14.33
N ASN A 460 -2.58 -17.21 13.74
CA ASN A 460 -3.47 -16.31 14.47
C ASN A 460 -4.93 -16.77 14.47
N TYR A 461 -5.28 -17.81 13.71
CA TYR A 461 -6.64 -18.35 13.71
C TYR A 461 -6.88 -19.20 14.94
N PRO A 462 -8.00 -19.06 15.68
CA PRO A 462 -8.27 -19.77 16.93
C PRO A 462 -8.68 -21.24 16.67
N LEU A 463 -7.74 -22.06 16.20
CA LEU A 463 -7.97 -23.48 15.85
C LEU A 463 -8.36 -24.31 17.07
N THR A 464 -7.79 -24.03 18.25
CA THR A 464 -8.11 -24.71 19.50
C THR A 464 -9.59 -24.57 19.86
N ASP A 465 -10.14 -23.35 19.75
CA ASP A 465 -11.57 -23.11 20.02
C ASP A 465 -12.47 -23.90 19.07
N ARG A 466 -12.07 -24.00 17.79
CA ARG A 466 -12.81 -24.76 16.78
C ARG A 466 -12.76 -26.25 17.05
N ARG A 467 -11.60 -26.77 17.48
CA ARG A 467 -11.46 -28.15 17.90
C ARG A 467 -12.35 -28.46 19.12
N GLN A 468 -12.29 -27.64 20.14
CA GLN A 468 -13.11 -27.80 21.35
C GLN A 468 -14.62 -27.75 21.07
N LEU A 469 -15.05 -26.90 20.09
CA LEU A 469 -16.44 -26.87 19.66
C LEU A 469 -16.90 -28.25 19.14
N VAL A 470 -16.10 -28.89 18.29
CA VAL A 470 -16.41 -30.21 17.72
C VAL A 470 -16.32 -31.32 18.79
N GLU A 471 -15.28 -31.23 19.65
CA GLU A 471 -15.11 -32.22 20.75
C GLU A 471 -16.30 -32.25 21.69
N ARG A 472 -16.88 -31.07 22.03
CA ARG A 472 -18.11 -30.98 22.81
C ARG A 472 -19.30 -31.64 22.11
N LEU A 473 -19.43 -31.44 20.79
CA LEU A 473 -20.51 -32.03 20.01
C LEU A 473 -20.38 -33.55 19.85
N LEU A 474 -19.17 -34.07 19.98
CA LEU A 474 -18.89 -35.52 19.91
C LEU A 474 -18.88 -36.17 21.30
N ASP A 475 -19.37 -35.51 22.37
CA ASP A 475 -19.30 -35.96 23.76
C ASP A 475 -17.86 -36.34 24.23
N ARG A 476 -16.85 -35.87 23.51
CA ARG A 476 -15.47 -35.96 23.94
C ARG A 476 -15.25 -34.82 24.96
N GLY A 477 -15.42 -35.14 26.24
CA GLY A 477 -15.28 -34.14 27.33
C GLY A 477 -14.06 -33.25 27.11
N VAL A 478 -14.19 -31.97 27.47
CA VAL A 478 -13.05 -31.04 27.56
C VAL A 478 -12.04 -31.72 28.48
N LEU A 479 -10.87 -32.09 27.97
CA LEU A 479 -9.76 -32.50 28.81
C LEU A 479 -9.44 -31.27 29.68
N ALA A 480 -9.84 -31.31 30.97
CA ALA A 480 -9.29 -30.41 31.94
C ALA A 480 -7.77 -30.63 31.92
N ASP A 481 -7.00 -29.57 31.82
CA ASP A 481 -5.58 -29.69 32.08
C ASP A 481 -5.39 -30.19 33.50
N GLU A 482 -4.31 -30.89 33.75
CA GLU A 482 -4.03 -31.49 35.08
C GLU A 482 -3.89 -30.43 36.19
N SER A 483 -3.91 -29.13 35.89
CA SER A 483 -3.81 -28.01 36.84
C SER A 483 -5.17 -27.53 37.35
N GLY A 484 -6.30 -27.92 36.74
CA GLY A 484 -7.62 -27.47 37.13
C GLY A 484 -7.92 -25.99 36.90
N GLU A 485 -7.01 -25.24 36.37
CA GLU A 485 -7.22 -23.86 35.95
C GLU A 485 -7.91 -23.82 34.59
N ARG A 486 -9.08 -23.17 34.53
CA ARG A 486 -9.67 -22.80 33.26
C ARG A 486 -8.70 -21.83 32.58
N VAL A 487 -7.97 -22.31 31.57
CA VAL A 487 -7.27 -21.42 30.65
C VAL A 487 -8.31 -20.46 30.14
N SER A 488 -8.23 -19.20 30.54
CA SER A 488 -9.09 -18.14 30.06
C SER A 488 -8.84 -18.03 28.57
N SER A 489 -9.70 -18.66 27.76
CA SER A 489 -9.77 -18.37 26.35
C SER A 489 -9.93 -16.87 26.22
N GLN A 490 -9.08 -16.22 25.46
CA GLN A 490 -9.37 -14.87 24.98
C GLN A 490 -10.82 -14.84 24.53
N PRO A 491 -11.60 -13.80 24.84
CA PRO A 491 -13.02 -13.77 24.51
C PRO A 491 -13.16 -14.07 23.03
N GLY A 492 -13.84 -15.18 22.74
CA GLY A 492 -14.12 -15.59 21.37
C GLY A 492 -14.71 -14.40 20.62
N ARG A 493 -14.47 -14.32 19.32
CA ARG A 493 -15.04 -13.33 18.39
C ARG A 493 -16.58 -13.38 18.38
N CYS A 494 -17.22 -13.28 19.51
CA CYS A 494 -18.67 -13.27 19.63
C CYS A 494 -19.07 -12.23 20.67
N CYS A 495 -19.93 -11.35 20.24
CA CYS A 495 -20.59 -10.27 20.96
C CYS A 495 -19.85 -8.94 20.94
N VAL A 496 -20.19 -8.19 19.89
CA VAL A 496 -20.09 -6.74 19.86
C VAL A 496 -21.01 -6.17 20.96
N THR A 497 -20.46 -6.02 22.16
CA THR A 497 -21.08 -5.12 23.14
C THR A 497 -20.31 -3.81 23.07
N GLY A 498 -20.88 -2.83 22.34
CA GLY A 498 -20.34 -1.47 22.28
C GLY A 498 -20.03 -0.85 20.93
N CYS A 499 -20.36 -1.48 19.80
CA CYS A 499 -20.36 -0.77 18.52
C CYS A 499 -21.58 0.15 18.46
N GLN A 500 -21.37 1.44 18.73
CA GLN A 500 -22.28 2.46 18.18
C GLN A 500 -22.02 2.55 16.68
N VAL A 501 -22.90 1.97 15.88
CA VAL A 501 -22.96 2.21 14.44
C VAL A 501 -23.28 3.70 14.28
N PRO A 502 -22.48 4.50 13.55
CA PRO A 502 -22.87 5.89 13.24
C PRO A 502 -24.18 5.83 12.46
N GLU A 503 -25.18 6.62 12.91
CA GLU A 503 -26.39 6.81 12.13
C GLU A 503 -26.01 7.40 10.76
N PRO A 504 -26.62 6.94 9.66
CA PRO A 504 -26.40 7.52 8.36
C PRO A 504 -26.82 9.00 8.41
N ALA A 505 -25.93 9.89 7.97
CA ALA A 505 -26.21 11.30 7.85
C ALA A 505 -27.49 11.48 7.02
N GLY A 506 -28.52 12.05 7.67
CA GLY A 506 -29.82 12.26 7.07
C GLY A 506 -29.69 13.07 5.79
N SER A 507 -30.35 12.58 4.74
CA SER A 507 -30.65 13.33 3.53
C SER A 507 -31.48 14.57 3.90
N ALA A 508 -30.91 15.73 3.67
CA ALA A 508 -31.64 17.00 3.51
C ALA A 508 -31.06 17.71 2.29
#